data_100b2b566b775783e7cb6192fbc5c904
#
_entry.id   100b2b566b775783e7cb6192fbc5c904
#
_cell.length_a   1.000
_cell.length_b   1.000
_cell.length_c   1.000
_cell.angle_alpha   90.00
_cell.angle_beta   90.00
_cell.angle_gamma   90.00
#
_symmetry.space_group_name_H-M   'P 1'
#
loop_
_entity.id
_entity.type
_entity.pdbx_description
1 polymer ?
#
loop_
_entity_poly.entity_id
_entity_poly.type
_entity_poly.pdbx_seq_one_letter_code
_entity_poly.pdbx_strand_id
1 'polypeptide(L)'
;MFEGAHTALITPFLDGKIDESSLRGLIDFQFDNGISGIVPCGTTGESPTLSNDEHKRVIEIAIETTAGRGKVIAGTGSNSTREAINMTQHAQKAGADAVLLVCPYYNKPSQLSLIHI
;
A
#
# COMPACT_ATOMS: atom_id res chain seq x y z
N MET A 1 6.29 -6.71 -16.01
CA MET A 1 6.51 -5.26 -16.20
C MET A 1 5.27 -4.49 -15.75
N PHE A 2 5.44 -3.28 -15.28
CA PHE A 2 4.33 -2.43 -14.83
C PHE A 2 3.92 -1.51 -15.99
N GLU A 3 2.93 -1.96 -16.75
CA GLU A 3 2.40 -1.19 -17.87
C GLU A 3 1.00 -0.64 -17.51
N GLY A 4 0.62 0.45 -18.19
CA GLY A 4 -0.69 1.06 -18.02
C GLY A 4 -0.80 1.94 -16.79
N ALA A 5 -2.03 2.27 -16.42
CA ALA A 5 -2.34 3.16 -15.29
C ALA A 5 -2.52 2.36 -14.00
N HIS A 6 -2.00 2.91 -12.92
CA HIS A 6 -2.11 2.34 -11.57
C HIS A 6 -2.77 3.35 -10.64
N THR A 7 -3.82 2.95 -9.94
CA THR A 7 -4.58 3.85 -9.07
C THR A 7 -4.07 3.78 -7.64
N ALA A 8 -3.73 4.95 -7.09
CA ALA A 8 -3.51 5.09 -5.65
C ALA A 8 -4.87 5.04 -4.94
N LEU A 9 -5.05 4.04 -4.09
CA LEU A 9 -6.33 3.81 -3.41
C LEU A 9 -6.46 4.62 -2.14
N ILE A 10 -7.66 5.12 -1.88
CA ILE A 10 -8.05 5.58 -0.54
C ILE A 10 -8.31 4.37 0.36
N THR A 11 -8.27 4.59 1.67
CA THR A 11 -8.62 3.56 2.65
C THR A 11 -9.95 3.96 3.30
N PRO A 12 -11.06 3.28 2.97
CA PRO A 12 -12.35 3.61 3.56
C PRO A 12 -12.46 3.13 5.00
N PHE A 13 -13.10 3.93 5.85
CA PHE A 13 -13.36 3.64 7.25
C PHE A 13 -14.85 3.69 7.55
N LEU A 14 -15.28 2.87 8.47
CA LEU A 14 -16.62 2.88 9.04
C LEU A 14 -16.52 2.64 10.56
N ASP A 15 -17.10 3.55 11.35
CA ASP A 15 -17.07 3.49 12.81
C ASP A 15 -15.66 3.30 13.39
N GLY A 16 -14.68 4.02 12.83
CA GLY A 16 -13.29 4.00 13.28
C GLY A 16 -12.49 2.76 12.89
N LYS A 17 -13.03 1.89 12.04
CA LYS A 17 -12.39 0.69 11.53
C LYS A 17 -12.34 0.71 10.02
N ILE A 18 -11.44 -0.07 9.43
CA ILE A 18 -11.40 -0.24 7.97
C ILE A 18 -12.72 -0.86 7.52
N ASP A 19 -13.36 -0.21 6.55
CA ASP A 19 -14.53 -0.75 5.87
C ASP A 19 -14.07 -1.69 4.76
N GLU A 20 -13.87 -2.96 5.12
CA GLU A 20 -13.36 -3.98 4.20
C GLU A 20 -14.26 -4.19 2.99
N SER A 21 -15.57 -4.14 3.19
CA SER A 21 -16.55 -4.30 2.11
C SER A 21 -16.44 -3.17 1.07
N SER A 22 -16.38 -1.92 1.53
CA SER A 22 -16.19 -0.77 0.65
C SER A 22 -14.84 -0.78 -0.04
N LEU A 23 -13.78 -1.21 0.64
CA LEU A 23 -12.45 -1.35 0.04
C LEU A 23 -12.48 -2.37 -1.11
N ARG A 24 -13.09 -3.54 -0.90
CA ARG A 24 -13.24 -4.56 -1.95
C ARG A 24 -14.04 -4.03 -3.14
N GLY A 25 -15.15 -3.34 -2.87
CA GLY A 25 -15.97 -2.72 -3.91
C GLY A 25 -15.21 -1.66 -4.71
N LEU A 26 -14.40 -0.86 -4.04
CA LEU A 26 -13.56 0.16 -4.69
C LEU A 26 -12.52 -0.50 -5.62
N ILE A 27 -11.90 -1.58 -5.19
CA ILE A 27 -10.93 -2.31 -5.99
C ILE A 27 -11.59 -2.93 -7.22
N ASP A 28 -12.74 -3.57 -7.05
CA ASP A 28 -13.52 -4.12 -8.16
C ASP A 28 -13.89 -3.04 -9.16
N PHE A 29 -14.33 -1.89 -8.68
CA PHE A 29 -14.65 -0.74 -9.53
C PHE A 29 -13.45 -0.31 -10.39
N GLN A 30 -12.25 -0.28 -9.82
CA GLN A 30 -11.04 0.10 -10.56
C GLN A 30 -10.79 -0.87 -11.72
N PHE A 31 -10.80 -2.16 -11.45
CA PHE A 31 -10.54 -3.16 -12.48
C PHE A 31 -11.66 -3.23 -13.53
N ASP A 32 -12.92 -3.07 -13.12
CA ASP A 32 -14.05 -3.02 -14.04
C ASP A 32 -13.97 -1.83 -15.01
N ASN A 33 -13.27 -0.77 -14.62
CA ASN A 33 -13.06 0.42 -15.45
C ASN A 33 -11.68 0.45 -16.14
N GLY A 34 -10.97 -0.66 -16.20
CA GLY A 34 -9.81 -0.83 -17.05
C GLY A 34 -8.47 -0.43 -16.44
N ILE A 35 -8.37 -0.28 -15.11
CA ILE A 35 -7.09 0.01 -14.46
C ILE A 35 -6.14 -1.21 -14.57
N SER A 36 -4.85 -0.95 -14.71
CA SER A 36 -3.84 -2.02 -14.84
C SER A 36 -3.32 -2.52 -13.49
N GLY A 37 -3.40 -1.70 -12.46
CA GLY A 37 -2.97 -2.07 -11.13
C GLY A 37 -3.42 -1.06 -10.08
N ILE A 38 -3.16 -1.40 -8.83
CA ILE A 38 -3.55 -0.60 -7.67
C ILE A 38 -2.37 -0.40 -6.71
N VAL A 39 -2.42 0.72 -5.98
CA VAL A 39 -1.42 1.07 -4.97
C VAL A 39 -2.11 1.30 -3.63
N PRO A 40 -2.33 0.23 -2.84
CA PRO A 40 -2.86 0.37 -1.49
C PRO A 40 -1.79 0.90 -0.53
N CYS A 41 -2.22 1.57 0.52
CA CYS A 41 -1.34 2.07 1.59
C CYS A 41 -0.24 3.03 1.12
N GLY A 42 -0.47 3.75 0.03
CA GLY A 42 0.33 4.92 -0.31
C GLY A 42 -0.09 6.13 0.53
N THR A 43 0.41 7.32 0.19
CA THR A 43 0.01 8.56 0.86
C THR A 43 -1.50 8.80 0.74
N THR A 44 -2.06 8.56 -0.45
CA THR A 44 -3.51 8.66 -0.70
C THR A 44 -4.32 7.75 0.21
N GLY A 45 -3.78 6.57 0.54
CA GLY A 45 -4.40 5.59 1.44
C GLY A 45 -4.17 5.87 2.92
N GLU A 46 -3.66 7.06 3.28
CA GLU A 46 -3.46 7.50 4.66
C GLU A 46 -2.53 6.59 5.47
N SER A 47 -1.54 6.02 4.83
CA SER A 47 -0.57 5.10 5.43
C SER A 47 -0.03 5.56 6.79
N PRO A 48 0.36 6.86 7.01
CA PRO A 48 0.90 7.29 8.29
C PRO A 48 -0.05 7.16 9.47
N THR A 49 -1.36 7.10 9.24
CA THR A 49 -2.37 7.05 10.30
C THR A 49 -2.91 5.64 10.55
N LEU A 50 -2.55 4.68 9.72
CA LEU A 50 -2.93 3.28 9.91
C LEU A 50 -2.06 2.62 10.99
N SER A 51 -2.68 1.82 11.85
CA SER A 51 -1.90 0.91 12.71
C SER A 51 -1.20 -0.14 11.86
N ASN A 52 -0.19 -0.81 12.41
CA ASN A 52 0.51 -1.88 11.69
C ASN A 52 -0.44 -2.99 11.25
N ASP A 53 -1.38 -3.37 12.10
CA ASP A 53 -2.36 -4.41 11.78
C ASP A 53 -3.33 -3.96 10.69
N GLU A 54 -3.81 -2.73 10.74
CA GLU A 54 -4.65 -2.14 9.70
C GLU A 54 -3.91 -2.08 8.36
N HIS A 55 -2.67 -1.62 8.37
CA HIS A 55 -1.83 -1.54 7.19
C HIS A 55 -1.67 -2.91 6.52
N LYS A 56 -1.33 -3.92 7.31
CA LYS A 56 -1.19 -5.30 6.83
C LYS A 56 -2.50 -5.82 6.27
N ARG A 57 -3.61 -5.54 6.95
CA ARG A 57 -4.93 -6.00 6.52
C ARG A 57 -5.36 -5.38 5.19
N VAL A 58 -5.10 -4.09 4.99
CA VAL A 58 -5.42 -3.41 3.71
C VAL A 58 -4.64 -4.05 2.56
N ILE A 59 -3.35 -4.34 2.76
CA ILE A 59 -2.51 -5.00 1.74
C ILE A 59 -3.07 -6.40 1.41
N GLU A 60 -3.43 -7.19 2.43
CA GLU A 60 -4.01 -8.51 2.23
C GLU A 60 -5.31 -8.46 1.42
N ILE A 61 -6.22 -7.56 1.80
CA ILE A 61 -7.50 -7.36 1.09
C ILE A 61 -7.25 -6.95 -0.36
N ALA A 62 -6.31 -6.04 -0.59
CA ALA A 62 -5.98 -5.58 -1.93
C ALA A 62 -5.49 -6.73 -2.82
N ILE A 63 -4.62 -7.58 -2.30
CA ILE A 63 -4.09 -8.74 -3.04
C ILE A 63 -5.19 -9.78 -3.28
N GLU A 64 -5.96 -10.13 -2.26
CA GLU A 64 -7.07 -11.09 -2.37
C GLU A 64 -8.11 -10.63 -3.40
N THR A 65 -8.52 -9.36 -3.33
CA THR A 65 -9.57 -8.82 -4.20
C THR A 65 -9.08 -8.67 -5.63
N THR A 66 -7.82 -8.28 -5.81
CA THR A 66 -7.23 -8.19 -7.16
C THR A 66 -7.22 -9.54 -7.86
N ALA A 67 -6.90 -10.62 -7.15
CA ALA A 67 -6.98 -12.00 -7.64
C ALA A 67 -6.36 -12.19 -9.03
N GLY A 68 -5.21 -11.57 -9.28
CA GLY A 68 -4.49 -11.70 -10.55
C GLY A 68 -5.01 -10.86 -11.70
N ARG A 69 -6.04 -10.03 -11.51
CA ARG A 69 -6.58 -9.15 -12.57
C ARG A 69 -5.61 -8.03 -12.98
N GLY A 70 -4.67 -7.70 -12.13
CA GLY A 70 -3.68 -6.65 -12.36
C GLY A 70 -2.58 -6.70 -11.32
N LYS A 71 -1.77 -5.66 -11.28
CA LYS A 71 -0.62 -5.55 -10.36
C LYS A 71 -1.01 -4.88 -9.06
N VAL A 72 -0.39 -5.31 -7.96
CA VAL A 72 -0.50 -4.68 -6.65
C VAL A 72 0.87 -4.16 -6.24
N ILE A 73 0.97 -2.84 -6.09
CA ILE A 73 2.17 -2.16 -5.60
C ILE A 73 1.86 -1.69 -4.17
N ALA A 74 2.30 -2.44 -3.17
CA ALA A 74 1.98 -2.14 -1.78
C ALA A 74 2.84 -0.99 -1.23
N GLY A 75 2.21 0.01 -0.65
CA GLY A 75 2.92 1.04 0.10
C GLY A 75 3.44 0.46 1.42
N THR A 76 4.76 0.43 1.59
CA THR A 76 5.40 -0.18 2.77
C THR A 76 6.39 0.76 3.46
N GLY A 77 6.45 2.02 3.01
CA GLY A 77 7.33 3.02 3.60
C GLY A 77 6.95 3.40 5.03
N SER A 78 7.95 3.75 5.82
CA SER A 78 7.79 4.24 7.19
C SER A 78 8.99 5.13 7.54
N ASN A 79 8.84 5.98 8.55
CA ASN A 79 9.95 6.70 9.14
C ASN A 79 10.83 5.80 10.05
N SER A 80 10.37 4.60 10.34
CA SER A 80 11.12 3.56 11.04
C SER A 80 11.58 2.51 10.04
N THR A 81 12.90 2.34 9.88
CA THR A 81 13.46 1.32 8.98
C THR A 81 12.99 -0.08 9.36
N ARG A 82 12.89 -0.38 10.65
CA ARG A 82 12.40 -1.67 11.14
C ARG A 82 10.97 -1.94 10.68
N GLU A 83 10.09 -0.95 10.79
CA GLU A 83 8.70 -1.07 10.33
C GLU A 83 8.64 -1.24 8.81
N ALA A 84 9.42 -0.47 8.06
CA ALA A 84 9.47 -0.58 6.61
C ALA A 84 9.91 -1.97 6.16
N ILE A 85 10.93 -2.55 6.82
CA ILE A 85 11.38 -3.92 6.55
C ILE A 85 10.26 -4.91 6.85
N ASN A 86 9.63 -4.80 8.02
CA ASN A 86 8.54 -5.70 8.44
C ASN A 86 7.36 -5.66 7.47
N MET A 87 6.94 -4.45 7.09
CA MET A 87 5.86 -4.25 6.12
C MET A 87 6.19 -4.81 4.75
N THR A 88 7.41 -4.58 4.28
CA THR A 88 7.88 -5.09 2.98
C THR A 88 7.90 -6.62 2.95
N GLN A 89 8.39 -7.24 4.00
CA GLN A 89 8.39 -8.70 4.12
C GLN A 89 6.96 -9.26 4.18
N HIS A 90 6.06 -8.58 4.87
CA HIS A 90 4.65 -8.97 4.92
C HIS A 90 4.01 -8.87 3.52
N ALA A 91 4.20 -7.75 2.83
CA ALA A 91 3.67 -7.54 1.48
C ALA A 91 4.20 -8.60 0.50
N GLN A 92 5.49 -8.93 0.58
CA GLN A 92 6.09 -9.97 -0.23
C GLN A 92 5.44 -11.34 0.02
N LYS A 93 5.28 -11.72 1.30
CA LYS A 93 4.65 -12.99 1.68
C LYS A 93 3.18 -13.06 1.26
N ALA A 94 2.47 -11.94 1.33
CA ALA A 94 1.08 -11.86 0.92
C ALA A 94 0.90 -11.95 -0.60
N GLY A 95 1.95 -11.68 -1.38
CA GLY A 95 1.94 -11.81 -2.83
C GLY A 95 1.85 -10.50 -3.61
N ALA A 96 2.28 -9.38 -3.04
CA ALA A 96 2.40 -8.11 -3.77
C ALA A 96 3.42 -8.22 -4.91
N ASP A 97 3.14 -7.58 -6.04
CA ASP A 97 4.04 -7.57 -7.20
C ASP A 97 5.22 -6.63 -7.01
N ALA A 98 5.03 -5.56 -6.25
CA ALA A 98 6.06 -4.59 -5.91
C ALA A 98 5.72 -3.86 -4.63
N VAL A 99 6.68 -3.10 -4.12
CA VAL A 99 6.49 -2.21 -2.97
C VAL A 99 6.86 -0.78 -3.34
N LEU A 100 6.20 0.18 -2.69
CA LEU A 100 6.45 1.60 -2.84
C LEU A 100 6.94 2.15 -1.51
N LEU A 101 8.15 2.71 -1.51
CA LEU A 101 8.74 3.33 -0.34
C LEU A 101 9.08 4.79 -0.64
N VAL A 102 8.71 5.68 0.26
CA VAL A 102 9.13 7.08 0.21
C VAL A 102 10.48 7.22 0.91
N CYS A 103 11.47 7.77 0.21
CA CYS A 103 12.82 7.94 0.75
C CYS A 103 13.41 9.29 0.29
N PRO A 104 13.77 10.20 1.22
CA PRO A 104 13.54 10.10 2.66
C PRO A 104 12.07 10.24 3.02
N TYR A 105 11.67 9.67 4.16
CA TYR A 105 10.32 9.85 4.68
C TYR A 105 10.09 11.33 5.07
N TYR A 106 8.87 11.73 5.30
CA TYR A 106 8.45 13.14 5.48
C TYR A 106 9.19 13.93 6.59
N ASN A 107 9.97 13.28 7.43
CA ASN A 107 10.79 13.90 8.47
C ASN A 107 12.05 14.58 7.96
N LYS A 108 12.33 14.58 6.67
CA LYS A 108 13.39 15.33 5.97
C LYS A 108 14.79 15.17 6.60
N PRO A 109 15.38 13.96 6.60
CA PRO A 109 16.72 13.75 7.12
C PRO A 109 17.78 14.49 6.29
N SER A 110 18.97 14.74 6.87
CA SER A 110 20.10 15.33 6.15
C SER A 110 20.68 14.34 5.13
N GLN A 111 21.45 14.86 4.16
CA GLN A 111 22.14 14.02 3.18
C GLN A 111 23.09 13.02 3.85
N LEU A 112 23.80 13.47 4.90
CA LEU A 112 24.70 12.60 5.66
C LEU A 112 23.93 11.46 6.35
N SER A 113 22.76 11.75 6.89
CA SER A 113 21.89 10.74 7.48
C SER A 113 21.43 9.69 6.44
N LEU A 114 21.14 10.11 5.21
CA LEU A 114 20.74 9.22 4.12
C LEU A 114 21.87 8.28 3.70
N ILE A 115 23.12 8.70 3.78
CA ILE A 115 24.28 7.86 3.44
C ILE A 115 24.36 6.62 4.35
N HIS A 116 23.89 6.73 5.58
CA HIS A 116 23.93 5.64 6.57
C HIS A 116 22.72 4.70 6.54
N ILE A 117 21.76 4.96 5.68
CA ILE A 117 20.63 4.07 5.48
C ILE A 117 21.01 2.92 4.55
#